data_7b207ebc7c99197d0228ac1ccc29b9e7
#
_entry.id   7b207ebc7c99197d0228ac1ccc29b9e7
#
_cell.length_a   1.000
_cell.length_b   1.000
_cell.length_c   1.000
_cell.angle_alpha   90.00
_cell.angle_beta   90.00
_cell.angle_gamma   90.00
#
_symmetry.space_group_name_H-M   'P 1'
#
loop_
_entity.id
_entity.type
_entity.pdbx_description
1 polymer ?
#
loop_
_entity_poly.entity_id
_entity_poly.type
_entity_poly.pdbx_seq_one_letter_code
_entity_poly.pdbx_strand_id
1 'polypeptide(L)'
;SINDLNLRGILDRMDRNQDGNLIIVDYKSGKAPMAKYKEPRFFALKLYALLIKEELGEMPVELKLIYLKNSTIHSLKITEQDLLDAKNEILEIWDNIKIAYEENKFPAIKNTLCDWCYYKPICPVFNENPPNTEDLRIINESIAELEEEIEVLNMFKDGDKIPIDSPIGNSNRTDIESKISELENQKNKIQIEIEKLLRK
;
A
#
# COMPACT_ATOMS: atom_id res chain seq x y z
N SER A 1 -8.79 -21.93 -0.91
CA SER A 1 -9.42 -20.97 -1.87
C SER A 1 -10.92 -20.91 -1.64
N ILE A 2 -11.51 -19.76 -1.86
CA ILE A 2 -12.96 -19.55 -1.78
C ILE A 2 -13.44 -19.29 -3.21
N ASN A 3 -14.15 -20.24 -3.81
CA ASN A 3 -14.44 -20.29 -5.25
C ASN A 3 -13.11 -20.16 -6.06
N ASP A 4 -13.03 -19.16 -6.96
CA ASP A 4 -11.84 -18.81 -7.76
C ASP A 4 -10.90 -17.81 -7.07
N LEU A 5 -11.27 -17.31 -5.89
CA LEU A 5 -10.48 -16.37 -5.09
C LEU A 5 -9.44 -17.09 -4.24
N ASN A 6 -8.16 -16.81 -4.48
CA ASN A 6 -7.06 -17.27 -3.64
C ASN A 6 -6.76 -16.23 -2.55
N LEU A 7 -7.20 -16.52 -1.33
CA LEU A 7 -6.88 -15.68 -0.16
C LEU A 7 -5.67 -16.23 0.58
N ARG A 8 -4.80 -15.32 1.00
CA ARG A 8 -3.68 -15.62 1.92
C ARG A 8 -3.74 -14.65 3.08
N GLY A 9 -3.60 -15.16 4.29
CA GLY A 9 -3.53 -14.36 5.52
C GLY A 9 -2.25 -14.70 6.30
N ILE A 10 -1.74 -13.70 7.03
CA ILE A 10 -0.68 -13.87 8.01
C ILE A 10 -1.26 -13.42 9.35
N LEU A 11 -1.32 -14.34 10.31
CA LEU A 11 -1.86 -14.08 11.64
C LEU A 11 -0.72 -13.61 12.55
N ASP A 12 -0.98 -12.56 13.34
CA ASP A 12 -0.04 -12.15 14.38
C ASP A 12 -0.01 -13.19 15.51
N ARG A 13 -1.22 -13.65 15.94
CA ARG A 13 -1.34 -14.59 17.05
C ARG A 13 -2.67 -15.34 17.04
N MET A 14 -2.63 -16.59 17.44
CA MET A 14 -3.80 -17.44 17.68
C MET A 14 -3.71 -18.05 19.07
N ASP A 15 -4.74 -17.90 19.88
CA ASP A 15 -4.81 -18.39 21.25
C ASP A 15 -5.96 -19.40 21.41
N ARG A 16 -5.94 -20.13 22.54
CA ARG A 16 -7.08 -20.87 23.05
C ARG A 16 -7.54 -20.27 24.39
N ASN A 17 -8.86 -20.14 24.57
CA ASN A 17 -9.40 -19.77 25.86
C ASN A 17 -9.39 -20.99 26.82
N GLN A 18 -9.91 -20.80 28.03
CA GLN A 18 -9.96 -21.85 29.06
C GLN A 18 -10.82 -23.06 28.65
N ASP A 19 -11.80 -22.84 27.78
CA ASP A 19 -12.68 -23.88 27.23
C ASP A 19 -12.08 -24.58 26.00
N GLY A 20 -10.85 -24.19 25.59
CA GLY A 20 -10.16 -24.74 24.43
C GLY A 20 -10.51 -24.07 23.09
N ASN A 21 -11.45 -23.11 23.06
CA ASN A 21 -11.89 -22.46 21.83
C ASN A 21 -10.84 -21.49 21.27
N LEU A 22 -10.74 -21.43 19.95
CA LEU A 22 -9.79 -20.55 19.25
C LEU A 22 -10.17 -19.08 19.36
N ILE A 23 -9.15 -18.22 19.54
CA ILE A 23 -9.23 -16.77 19.54
C ILE A 23 -8.16 -16.25 18.57
N ILE A 24 -8.55 -15.35 17.67
CA ILE A 24 -7.61 -14.64 16.79
C ILE A 24 -7.27 -13.31 17.43
N VAL A 25 -5.96 -12.99 17.49
CA VAL A 25 -5.43 -11.76 18.05
C VAL A 25 -4.59 -11.06 16.99
N ASP A 26 -4.80 -9.76 16.84
CA ASP A 26 -4.02 -8.90 15.94
C ASP A 26 -3.56 -7.65 16.70
N TYR A 27 -2.29 -7.30 16.53
CA TYR A 27 -1.68 -6.16 17.20
C TYR A 27 -1.70 -4.93 16.31
N LYS A 28 -2.11 -3.80 16.88
CA LYS A 28 -2.13 -2.50 16.21
C LYS A 28 -1.20 -1.53 16.91
N SER A 29 -0.19 -1.02 16.21
CA SER A 29 0.77 -0.03 16.76
C SER A 29 0.16 1.33 17.06
N GLY A 30 -1.00 1.66 16.45
CA GLY A 30 -1.71 2.91 16.62
C GLY A 30 -2.54 3.00 17.91
N LYS A 31 -3.29 4.10 18.07
CA LYS A 31 -4.32 4.25 19.09
C LYS A 31 -5.62 3.58 18.66
N ALA A 32 -6.38 3.05 19.64
CA ALA A 32 -7.72 2.55 19.39
C ALA A 32 -8.63 3.68 18.82
N PRO A 33 -9.41 3.39 17.77
CA PRO A 33 -10.37 4.35 17.24
C PRO A 33 -11.56 4.52 18.19
N MET A 34 -12.34 5.59 17.97
CA MET A 34 -13.61 5.76 18.66
C MET A 34 -14.55 4.57 18.39
N ALA A 35 -15.43 4.27 19.34
CA ALA A 35 -16.31 3.09 19.32
C ALA A 35 -17.11 2.92 18.00
N LYS A 36 -17.58 4.03 17.40
CA LYS A 36 -18.34 4.01 16.14
C LYS A 36 -17.56 3.48 14.91
N TYR A 37 -16.23 3.43 15.00
CA TYR A 37 -15.35 2.92 13.92
C TYR A 37 -14.73 1.57 14.25
N LYS A 38 -15.24 0.88 15.26
CA LYS A 38 -14.71 -0.39 15.74
C LYS A 38 -15.00 -1.53 14.76
N GLU A 39 -16.26 -1.66 14.34
CA GLU A 39 -16.77 -2.80 13.55
C GLU A 39 -16.02 -3.05 12.23
N PRO A 40 -15.83 -2.04 11.35
CA PRO A 40 -15.17 -2.27 10.05
C PRO A 40 -13.73 -2.77 10.17
N ARG A 41 -13.08 -2.58 11.32
CA ARG A 41 -11.69 -3.00 11.52
C ARG A 41 -11.54 -4.49 11.79
N PHE A 42 -12.66 -5.18 12.07
CA PHE A 42 -12.67 -6.63 12.25
C PHE A 42 -12.82 -7.41 10.95
N PHE A 43 -13.07 -6.76 9.81
CA PHE A 43 -13.28 -7.45 8.53
C PHE A 43 -12.13 -8.39 8.18
N ALA A 44 -10.88 -7.92 8.25
CA ALA A 44 -9.71 -8.77 8.00
C ALA A 44 -9.63 -9.98 8.95
N LEU A 45 -9.96 -9.79 10.24
CA LEU A 45 -9.95 -10.88 11.22
C LEU A 45 -11.09 -11.87 10.96
N LYS A 46 -12.24 -11.42 10.46
CA LYS A 46 -13.33 -12.31 10.03
C LYS A 46 -12.90 -13.17 8.84
N LEU A 47 -12.13 -12.61 7.88
CA LEU A 47 -11.55 -13.39 6.78
C LEU A 47 -10.51 -14.39 7.30
N TYR A 48 -9.68 -14.03 8.29
CA TYR A 48 -8.77 -14.99 8.92
C TYR A 48 -9.52 -16.10 9.62
N ALA A 49 -10.61 -15.78 10.33
CA ALA A 49 -11.46 -16.79 10.96
C ALA A 49 -12.09 -17.74 9.93
N LEU A 50 -12.51 -17.22 8.79
CA LEU A 50 -13.01 -18.01 7.68
C LEU A 50 -11.93 -18.97 7.14
N LEU A 51 -10.70 -18.48 6.89
CA LEU A 51 -9.59 -19.30 6.43
C LEU A 51 -9.22 -20.40 7.44
N ILE A 52 -9.19 -20.07 8.74
CA ILE A 52 -8.92 -21.04 9.80
C ILE A 52 -10.00 -22.13 9.82
N LYS A 53 -11.26 -21.75 9.71
CA LYS A 53 -12.37 -22.71 9.66
C LYS A 53 -12.25 -23.64 8.45
N GLU A 54 -11.92 -23.11 7.27
CA GLU A 54 -11.74 -23.92 6.05
C GLU A 54 -10.54 -24.87 6.14
N GLU A 55 -9.42 -24.42 6.75
CA GLU A 55 -8.17 -25.20 6.81
C GLU A 55 -8.13 -26.19 7.99
N LEU A 56 -8.61 -25.77 9.16
CA LEU A 56 -8.52 -26.56 10.40
C LEU A 56 -9.85 -27.21 10.77
N GLY A 57 -10.98 -26.86 10.13
CA GLY A 57 -12.30 -27.34 10.49
C GLY A 57 -12.82 -26.78 11.82
N GLU A 58 -12.12 -25.81 12.42
CA GLU A 58 -12.42 -25.27 13.74
C GLU A 58 -12.71 -23.77 13.66
N MET A 59 -13.90 -23.35 14.12
CA MET A 59 -14.30 -21.96 14.10
C MET A 59 -13.76 -21.19 15.31
N PRO A 60 -13.03 -20.08 15.11
CA PRO A 60 -12.72 -19.16 16.21
C PRO A 60 -13.99 -18.56 16.80
N VAL A 61 -14.02 -18.38 18.12
CA VAL A 61 -15.19 -17.82 18.83
C VAL A 61 -15.08 -16.34 19.12
N GLU A 62 -13.85 -15.80 19.08
CA GLU A 62 -13.56 -14.40 19.41
C GLU A 62 -12.40 -13.84 18.57
N LEU A 63 -12.52 -12.59 18.18
CA LEU A 63 -11.50 -11.81 17.50
C LEU A 63 -11.07 -10.67 18.42
N LYS A 64 -9.76 -10.40 18.51
CA LYS A 64 -9.20 -9.32 19.35
C LYS A 64 -8.26 -8.43 18.57
N LEU A 65 -8.48 -7.11 18.68
CA LEU A 65 -7.56 -6.07 18.25
C LEU A 65 -6.89 -5.46 19.47
N ILE A 66 -5.58 -5.59 19.61
CA ILE A 66 -4.82 -5.07 20.73
C ILE A 66 -4.04 -3.84 20.27
N TYR A 67 -4.48 -2.66 20.74
CA TYR A 67 -3.86 -1.38 20.43
C TYR A 67 -2.74 -1.08 21.42
N LEU A 68 -1.48 -1.18 20.97
CA LEU A 68 -0.31 -1.07 21.82
C LEU A 68 -0.10 0.34 22.38
N LYS A 69 -0.45 1.38 21.59
CA LYS A 69 -0.18 2.78 21.98
C LYS A 69 -0.95 3.25 23.21
N ASN A 70 -2.12 2.71 23.45
CA ASN A 70 -2.98 3.07 24.60
C ASN A 70 -3.50 1.85 25.37
N SER A 71 -2.90 0.69 25.16
CA SER A 71 -3.21 -0.58 25.87
C SER A 71 -4.72 -0.91 25.85
N THR A 72 -5.38 -0.61 24.72
CA THR A 72 -6.83 -0.84 24.58
C THR A 72 -7.05 -2.13 23.81
N ILE A 73 -7.98 -2.96 24.29
CA ILE A 73 -8.39 -4.19 23.62
C ILE A 73 -9.82 -4.03 23.12
N HIS A 74 -10.01 -4.23 21.81
CA HIS A 74 -11.33 -4.40 21.23
C HIS A 74 -11.56 -5.86 20.94
N SER A 75 -12.67 -6.41 21.43
CA SER A 75 -13.07 -7.80 21.18
C SER A 75 -14.40 -7.85 20.43
N LEU A 76 -14.54 -8.86 19.59
CA LEU A 76 -15.76 -9.22 18.88
C LEU A 76 -15.97 -10.73 18.98
N LYS A 77 -17.08 -11.17 19.57
CA LYS A 77 -17.53 -12.55 19.45
C LYS A 77 -18.15 -12.74 18.07
N ILE A 78 -17.83 -13.84 17.41
CA ILE A 78 -18.28 -14.09 16.05
C ILE A 78 -19.16 -15.33 15.98
N THR A 79 -20.04 -15.31 15.01
CA THR A 79 -21.00 -16.38 14.69
C THR A 79 -20.74 -16.91 13.29
N GLU A 80 -21.38 -18.03 12.93
CA GLU A 80 -21.38 -18.56 11.56
C GLU A 80 -21.89 -17.53 10.55
N GLN A 81 -22.88 -16.71 10.95
CA GLN A 81 -23.43 -15.67 10.10
C GLN A 81 -22.40 -14.59 9.81
N ASP A 82 -21.59 -14.18 10.78
CA ASP A 82 -20.50 -13.20 10.57
C ASP A 82 -19.49 -13.68 9.53
N LEU A 83 -19.18 -14.98 9.52
CA LEU A 83 -18.27 -15.57 8.53
C LEU A 83 -18.93 -15.64 7.14
N LEU A 84 -20.22 -15.97 7.08
CA LEU A 84 -20.96 -15.99 5.82
C LEU A 84 -21.05 -14.58 5.21
N ASP A 85 -21.34 -13.58 6.03
CA ASP A 85 -21.42 -12.18 5.60
C ASP A 85 -20.05 -11.70 5.09
N ALA A 86 -18.96 -11.98 5.81
CA ALA A 86 -17.61 -11.64 5.38
C ALA A 86 -17.21 -12.37 4.08
N LYS A 87 -17.64 -13.64 3.92
CA LYS A 87 -17.43 -14.40 2.68
C LYS A 87 -18.15 -13.76 1.50
N ASN A 88 -19.40 -13.38 1.68
CA ASN A 88 -20.17 -12.74 0.62
C ASN A 88 -19.58 -11.38 0.24
N GLU A 89 -19.20 -10.57 1.22
CA GLU A 89 -18.58 -9.27 1.01
C GLU A 89 -17.26 -9.39 0.22
N ILE A 90 -16.36 -10.33 0.58
CA ILE A 90 -15.10 -10.48 -0.14
C ILE A 90 -15.30 -11.03 -1.56
N LEU A 91 -16.29 -11.88 -1.79
CA LEU A 91 -16.63 -12.37 -3.12
C LEU A 91 -17.20 -11.24 -4.01
N GLU A 92 -18.05 -10.38 -3.47
CA GLU A 92 -18.55 -9.19 -4.18
C GLU A 92 -17.40 -8.24 -4.56
N ILE A 93 -16.47 -8.00 -3.61
CA ILE A 93 -15.26 -7.22 -3.90
C ILE A 93 -14.44 -7.86 -5.02
N TRP A 94 -14.27 -9.18 -4.98
CA TRP A 94 -13.52 -9.91 -6.00
C TRP A 94 -14.17 -9.84 -7.38
N ASP A 95 -15.49 -9.99 -7.45
CA ASP A 95 -16.23 -9.86 -8.71
C ASP A 95 -16.12 -8.46 -9.29
N ASN A 96 -16.21 -7.41 -8.45
CA ASN A 96 -15.99 -6.03 -8.88
C ASN A 96 -14.57 -5.80 -9.40
N ILE A 97 -13.56 -6.42 -8.78
CA ILE A 97 -12.16 -6.37 -9.25
C ILE A 97 -12.05 -7.04 -10.64
N LYS A 98 -12.63 -8.22 -10.84
CA LYS A 98 -12.63 -8.92 -12.13
C LYS A 98 -13.25 -8.05 -13.24
N ILE A 99 -14.42 -7.48 -12.97
CA ILE A 99 -15.12 -6.59 -13.92
C ILE A 99 -14.23 -5.37 -14.25
N ALA A 100 -13.62 -4.75 -13.25
CA ALA A 100 -12.74 -3.61 -13.47
C ALA A 100 -11.53 -3.96 -14.37
N TYR A 101 -10.95 -5.15 -14.20
CA TYR A 101 -9.88 -5.66 -15.07
C TYR A 101 -10.36 -5.99 -16.48
N GLU A 102 -11.49 -6.68 -16.62
CA GLU A 102 -12.08 -7.05 -17.92
C GLU A 102 -12.44 -5.81 -18.75
N GLU A 103 -13.01 -4.79 -18.10
CA GLU A 103 -13.39 -3.55 -18.75
C GLU A 103 -12.24 -2.53 -18.86
N ASN A 104 -11.11 -2.81 -18.23
CA ASN A 104 -9.98 -1.87 -18.05
C ASN A 104 -10.44 -0.52 -17.49
N LYS A 105 -11.37 -0.54 -16.51
CA LYS A 105 -11.96 0.64 -15.89
C LYS A 105 -11.74 0.63 -14.37
N PHE A 106 -10.95 1.57 -13.90
CA PHE A 106 -10.65 1.80 -12.49
C PHE A 106 -11.11 3.19 -12.07
N PRO A 107 -12.42 3.41 -11.82
CA PRO A 107 -12.95 4.74 -11.56
C PRO A 107 -12.38 5.30 -10.25
N ALA A 108 -11.92 6.54 -10.29
CA ALA A 108 -11.53 7.26 -9.09
C ALA A 108 -12.77 7.62 -8.27
N ILE A 109 -12.77 7.28 -6.98
CA ILE A 109 -13.90 7.52 -6.07
C ILE A 109 -13.48 8.51 -4.99
N LYS A 110 -14.22 9.62 -4.88
CA LYS A 110 -14.00 10.62 -3.84
C LYS A 110 -14.28 10.06 -2.45
N ASN A 111 -13.32 10.22 -1.53
CA ASN A 111 -13.45 9.80 -0.14
C ASN A 111 -12.73 10.78 0.82
N THR A 112 -12.78 10.50 2.12
CA THR A 112 -12.20 11.37 3.16
C THR A 112 -10.67 11.45 3.15
N LEU A 113 -9.97 10.58 2.43
CA LEU A 113 -8.51 10.58 2.30
C LEU A 113 -8.02 11.43 1.12
N CYS A 114 -8.93 11.92 0.26
CA CYS A 114 -8.56 12.70 -0.92
C CYS A 114 -7.81 14.00 -0.59
N ASP A 115 -8.02 14.57 0.59
CA ASP A 115 -7.31 15.81 0.99
C ASP A 115 -5.82 15.58 1.27
N TRP A 116 -5.43 14.34 1.56
CA TRP A 116 -4.02 13.92 1.75
C TRP A 116 -3.50 13.08 0.58
N CYS A 117 -4.28 12.95 -0.51
CA CYS A 117 -3.91 12.12 -1.64
C CYS A 117 -2.88 12.84 -2.51
N TYR A 118 -1.72 12.20 -2.69
CA TYR A 118 -0.66 12.71 -3.56
C TYR A 118 -1.11 12.87 -5.02
N TYR A 119 -2.01 12.01 -5.48
CA TYR A 119 -2.55 12.03 -6.85
C TYR A 119 -3.69 13.02 -7.06
N LYS A 120 -4.10 13.80 -6.03
CA LYS A 120 -5.22 14.76 -6.13
C LYS A 120 -5.10 15.73 -7.32
N PRO A 121 -3.90 16.29 -7.65
CA PRO A 121 -3.74 17.22 -8.78
C PRO A 121 -4.01 16.61 -10.15
N ILE A 122 -3.82 15.29 -10.30
CA ILE A 122 -4.01 14.59 -11.57
C ILE A 122 -5.27 13.70 -11.57
N CYS A 123 -6.00 13.68 -10.45
CA CYS A 123 -7.16 12.83 -10.30
C CYS A 123 -8.35 13.36 -11.11
N PRO A 124 -9.00 12.54 -11.95
CA PRO A 124 -10.14 12.98 -12.76
C PRO A 124 -11.34 13.44 -11.94
N VAL A 125 -11.42 13.10 -10.64
CA VAL A 125 -12.46 13.59 -9.73
C VAL A 125 -12.29 15.07 -9.37
N PHE A 126 -11.06 15.60 -9.47
CA PHE A 126 -10.73 16.98 -9.10
C PHE A 126 -10.20 17.81 -10.28
N ASN A 127 -9.90 17.17 -11.40
CA ASN A 127 -9.38 17.82 -12.60
C ASN A 127 -10.17 17.30 -13.83
N GLU A 128 -10.92 18.17 -14.47
CA GLU A 128 -11.73 17.84 -15.67
C GLU A 128 -10.86 17.43 -16.87
N ASN A 129 -9.63 17.93 -16.92
CA ASN A 129 -8.65 17.61 -17.96
C ASN A 129 -7.34 17.11 -17.32
N PRO A 130 -7.35 15.92 -16.72
CA PRO A 130 -6.12 15.38 -16.13
C PRO A 130 -5.08 15.17 -17.24
N PRO A 131 -3.78 15.39 -16.95
CA PRO A 131 -2.73 15.06 -17.89
C PRO A 131 -2.84 13.58 -18.31
N ASN A 132 -2.43 13.26 -19.52
CA ASN A 132 -2.42 11.89 -19.99
C ASN A 132 -1.57 11.03 -19.04
N THR A 133 -2.14 9.93 -18.56
CA THR A 133 -1.47 9.03 -17.61
C THR A 133 -0.20 8.42 -18.19
N GLU A 134 -0.15 8.19 -19.51
CA GLU A 134 1.04 7.67 -20.18
C GLU A 134 2.18 8.69 -20.20
N ASP A 135 1.88 9.96 -20.48
CA ASP A 135 2.88 11.04 -20.43
C ASP A 135 3.46 11.17 -19.02
N LEU A 136 2.60 11.09 -17.98
CA LEU A 136 3.03 11.13 -16.58
C LEU A 136 3.86 9.90 -16.20
N ARG A 137 3.55 8.71 -16.74
CA ARG A 137 4.34 7.49 -16.50
C ARG A 137 5.74 7.66 -17.07
N ILE A 138 5.87 8.08 -18.32
CA ILE A 138 7.16 8.30 -19.00
C ILE A 138 8.00 9.33 -18.22
N ILE A 139 7.37 10.42 -17.78
CA ILE A 139 8.06 11.45 -17.02
C ILE A 139 8.53 10.95 -15.66
N ASN A 140 7.70 10.19 -14.95
CA ASN A 140 8.08 9.62 -13.66
C ASN A 140 9.19 8.56 -13.79
N GLU A 141 9.18 7.73 -14.84
CA GLU A 141 10.26 6.80 -15.15
C GLU A 141 11.58 7.56 -15.40
N SER A 142 11.54 8.63 -16.17
CA SER A 142 12.73 9.47 -16.42
C SER A 142 13.27 10.12 -15.14
N ILE A 143 12.40 10.52 -14.20
CA ILE A 143 12.84 11.04 -12.90
C ILE A 143 13.49 9.94 -12.06
N ALA A 144 12.90 8.73 -12.03
CA ALA A 144 13.44 7.60 -11.28
C ALA A 144 14.84 7.20 -11.79
N GLU A 145 15.05 7.18 -13.11
CA GLU A 145 16.36 6.92 -13.71
C GLU A 145 17.40 7.97 -13.29
N LEU A 146 17.03 9.25 -13.29
CA LEU A 146 17.91 10.33 -12.83
C LEU A 146 18.23 10.23 -11.33
N GLU A 147 17.26 9.85 -10.51
CA GLU A 147 17.44 9.65 -9.06
C GLU A 147 18.40 8.48 -8.77
N GLU A 148 18.27 7.36 -9.50
CA GLU A 148 19.16 6.22 -9.39
C GLU A 148 20.60 6.60 -9.80
N GLU A 149 20.77 7.32 -10.90
CA GLU A 149 22.10 7.79 -11.36
C GLU A 149 22.74 8.74 -10.34
N ILE A 150 21.97 9.67 -9.76
CA ILE A 150 22.42 10.59 -8.69
C ILE A 150 22.84 9.82 -7.44
N GLU A 151 22.05 8.80 -7.02
CA GLU A 151 22.36 7.99 -5.84
C GLU A 151 23.67 7.24 -6.03
N VAL A 152 23.87 6.58 -7.17
CA VAL A 152 25.12 5.89 -7.52
C VAL A 152 26.31 6.83 -7.50
N LEU A 153 26.20 8.02 -8.07
CA LEU A 153 27.27 9.02 -8.07
C LEU A 153 27.59 9.53 -6.66
N ASN A 154 26.59 9.71 -5.80
CA ASN A 154 26.80 10.10 -4.41
C ASN A 154 27.55 9.03 -3.61
N MET A 155 27.27 7.74 -3.80
CA MET A 155 28.02 6.65 -3.18
C MET A 155 29.51 6.73 -3.52
N PHE A 156 29.85 7.00 -4.78
CA PHE A 156 31.23 7.14 -5.21
C PHE A 156 31.89 8.44 -4.71
N LYS A 157 31.15 9.53 -4.59
CA LYS A 157 31.62 10.78 -4.01
C LYS A 157 32.07 10.62 -2.57
N ASP A 158 31.35 9.78 -1.77
CA ASP A 158 31.58 9.60 -0.34
C ASP A 158 32.68 8.57 -0.01
N GLY A 159 33.32 7.97 -1.01
CA GLY A 159 34.54 7.21 -0.84
C GLY A 159 34.51 5.73 -1.18
N ASP A 160 33.46 5.23 -1.77
CA ASP A 160 33.41 3.89 -2.32
C ASP A 160 34.32 3.79 -3.56
N LYS A 161 34.99 2.65 -3.73
CA LYS A 161 35.87 2.46 -4.91
C LYS A 161 35.02 2.37 -6.18
N ILE A 162 35.25 3.30 -7.09
CA ILE A 162 34.62 3.27 -8.42
C ILE A 162 35.11 2.00 -9.15
N PRO A 163 34.23 1.14 -9.65
CA PRO A 163 34.64 0.02 -10.48
C PRO A 163 35.38 0.51 -11.74
N ILE A 164 36.52 -0.09 -12.03
CA ILE A 164 37.40 0.30 -13.16
C ILE A 164 36.66 0.25 -14.50
N ASP A 165 35.66 -0.62 -14.61
CA ASP A 165 34.86 -0.82 -15.83
C ASP A 165 33.61 0.08 -15.88
N SER A 166 33.43 1.02 -14.94
CA SER A 166 32.29 1.94 -14.96
C SER A 166 32.59 3.13 -15.93
N PRO A 167 31.53 3.72 -16.53
CA PRO A 167 31.68 4.89 -17.41
C PRO A 167 32.40 6.08 -16.74
N ILE A 168 32.47 6.11 -15.40
CA ILE A 168 33.11 7.16 -14.58
C ILE A 168 34.39 6.67 -13.90
N GLY A 169 34.93 5.49 -14.26
CA GLY A 169 36.08 4.84 -13.61
C GLY A 169 37.36 5.67 -13.50
N ASN A 170 37.50 6.69 -14.34
CA ASN A 170 38.65 7.64 -14.33
C ASN A 170 38.25 9.06 -13.90
N SER A 171 37.03 9.28 -13.42
CA SER A 171 36.57 10.61 -13.01
C SER A 171 37.11 10.98 -11.63
N ASN A 172 37.54 12.23 -11.47
CA ASN A 172 37.90 12.75 -10.16
C ASN A 172 36.65 13.24 -9.40
N ARG A 173 36.81 13.53 -8.10
CA ARG A 173 35.70 13.98 -7.24
C ARG A 173 34.97 15.23 -7.78
N THR A 174 35.72 16.17 -8.37
CA THR A 174 35.15 17.40 -8.93
C THR A 174 34.28 17.12 -10.16
N ASP A 175 34.70 16.15 -10.99
CA ASP A 175 33.92 15.75 -12.17
C ASP A 175 32.61 15.07 -11.74
N ILE A 176 32.65 14.23 -10.69
CA ILE A 176 31.47 13.60 -10.12
C ILE A 176 30.51 14.65 -9.53
N GLU A 177 31.01 15.60 -8.75
CA GLU A 177 30.19 16.70 -8.20
C GLU A 177 29.55 17.56 -9.30
N SER A 178 30.28 17.83 -10.37
CA SER A 178 29.75 18.54 -11.54
C SER A 178 28.63 17.76 -12.23
N LYS A 179 28.79 16.44 -12.38
CA LYS A 179 27.82 15.57 -12.99
C LYS A 179 26.54 15.45 -12.14
N ILE A 180 26.66 15.29 -10.82
CA ILE A 180 25.54 15.32 -9.90
C ILE A 180 24.74 16.61 -10.03
N SER A 181 25.41 17.75 -10.03
CA SER A 181 24.76 19.06 -10.17
C SER A 181 24.01 19.20 -11.51
N GLU A 182 24.58 18.66 -12.59
CA GLU A 182 23.93 18.65 -13.91
C GLU A 182 22.62 17.81 -13.86
N LEU A 183 22.68 16.60 -13.29
CA LEU A 183 21.53 15.69 -13.19
C LEU A 183 20.42 16.26 -12.28
N GLU A 184 20.81 16.85 -11.15
CA GLU A 184 19.88 17.55 -10.26
C GLU A 184 19.17 18.71 -10.98
N ASN A 185 19.90 19.48 -11.80
CA ASN A 185 19.30 20.53 -12.61
C ASN A 185 18.34 19.99 -13.68
N GLN A 186 18.66 18.85 -14.30
CA GLN A 186 17.75 18.19 -15.25
C GLN A 186 16.48 17.73 -14.54
N LYS A 187 16.62 17.03 -13.41
CA LYS A 187 15.49 16.59 -12.57
C LYS A 187 14.59 17.76 -12.18
N ASN A 188 15.17 18.86 -11.67
CA ASN A 188 14.42 20.05 -11.27
C ASN A 188 13.64 20.68 -12.45
N LYS A 189 14.23 20.73 -13.66
CA LYS A 189 13.53 21.22 -14.87
C LYS A 189 12.32 20.37 -15.19
N ILE A 190 12.47 19.04 -15.14
CA ILE A 190 11.35 18.10 -15.38
C ILE A 190 10.27 18.29 -14.33
N GLN A 191 10.62 18.42 -13.05
CA GLN A 191 9.66 18.66 -11.96
C GLN A 191 8.88 19.97 -12.15
N ILE A 192 9.53 21.05 -12.56
CA ILE A 192 8.87 22.33 -12.87
C ILE A 192 7.91 22.18 -14.05
N GLU A 193 8.26 21.36 -15.04
CA GLU A 193 7.39 21.13 -16.21
C GLU A 193 6.16 20.31 -15.84
N ILE A 194 6.30 19.30 -14.98
CA ILE A 194 5.18 18.57 -14.38
C ILE A 194 4.24 19.53 -13.63
N GLU A 195 4.80 20.41 -12.77
CA GLU A 195 3.97 21.36 -12.03
C GLU A 195 3.19 22.31 -12.96
N LYS A 196 3.76 22.70 -14.08
CA LYS A 196 3.06 23.51 -15.09
C LYS A 196 1.94 22.74 -15.79
N LEU A 197 2.15 21.44 -16.06
CA LEU A 197 1.13 20.57 -16.64
C LEU A 197 -0.02 20.31 -15.67
N LEU A 198 0.30 20.19 -14.37
CA LEU A 198 -0.68 19.93 -13.31
C LEU A 198 -1.51 21.18 -12.91
N ARG A 199 -1.04 22.40 -13.28
CA ARG A 199 -1.73 23.67 -12.97
C ARG A 199 -2.63 24.16 -14.11
N LYS A 200 -2.63 23.51 -15.26
CA LYS A 200 -3.54 23.78 -16.40
C LYS A 200 -4.82 22.99 -16.27
#